data_7aa92c854d53c7f157d2204ce3ccb943
#
_entry.id   7aa92c854d53c7f157d2204ce3ccb943
#
_cell.length_a   1.000
_cell.length_b   1.000
_cell.length_c   1.000
_cell.angle_alpha   90.00
_cell.angle_beta   90.00
_cell.angle_gamma   90.00
#
_symmetry.space_group_name_H-M   'P 1'
#
loop_
_entity.id
_entity.type
_entity.pdbx_description
1 polymer ?
#
loop_
_entity_poly.entity_id
_entity_poly.type
_entity_poly.pdbx_seq_one_letter_code
_entity_poly.pdbx_strand_id
1 'polypeptide(L)'
;GKILNCLKADYPRIFKSDVITDLMKVLGCGVEVSGKAVKDLNQFDLSNLRWSKVVICTDGDVDGFQIRTLILTMLYRLCPTLIREGYVYIAETPLFEITCKEKSGEKTWFAYSEKEKADILKKLEDKKVNVQRSKGLGENDPEMMWMTTMSPETRRLIRVLPEDAEETARVFDLLLGDNLSGRKDYIAENGYKYLDMIDVS
;
A
#
# COMPACT_ATOMS: atom_id res chain seq x y z
N GLY A 1 6.33 10.91 -3.16
CA GLY A 1 7.70 10.42 -3.04
C GLY A 1 7.88 9.48 -1.84
N LYS A 2 9.07 8.92 -1.72
CA LYS A 2 9.43 8.02 -0.61
C LYS A 2 9.59 8.82 0.67
N ILE A 3 8.86 8.42 1.72
CA ILE A 3 8.99 9.02 3.04
C ILE A 3 10.19 8.44 3.80
N LEU A 4 10.54 9.07 4.93
CA LEU A 4 11.60 8.59 5.81
C LEU A 4 11.32 7.16 6.30
N ASN A 5 12.34 6.29 6.32
CA ASN A 5 12.24 4.99 6.97
C ASN A 5 12.21 5.18 8.50
N CYS A 6 11.03 5.09 9.07
CA CYS A 6 10.82 5.30 10.50
C CYS A 6 11.41 4.21 11.39
N LEU A 7 11.80 3.04 10.87
CA LEU A 7 12.52 2.04 11.67
C LEU A 7 13.98 2.41 11.89
N LYS A 8 14.63 3.02 10.89
CA LYS A 8 16.04 3.42 10.98
C LYS A 8 16.25 4.77 11.64
N ALA A 9 15.27 5.67 11.49
CA ALA A 9 15.40 7.02 12.05
C ALA A 9 15.07 7.05 13.53
N ASP A 10 15.78 7.90 14.28
CA ASP A 10 15.42 8.23 15.64
C ASP A 10 14.17 9.14 15.71
N TYR A 11 13.53 9.20 16.86
CA TYR A 11 12.32 10.00 17.04
C TYR A 11 12.52 11.51 16.76
N PRO A 12 13.64 12.15 17.19
CA PRO A 12 13.89 13.54 16.83
C PRO A 12 13.90 13.80 15.33
N ARG A 13 14.44 12.88 14.53
CA ARG A 13 14.47 12.98 13.07
C ARG A 13 13.10 12.71 12.46
N ILE A 14 12.36 11.71 12.98
CA ILE A 14 11.00 11.41 12.53
C ILE A 14 10.10 12.63 12.70
N PHE A 15 10.13 13.25 13.88
CA PHE A 15 9.25 14.38 14.19
C PHE A 15 9.71 15.75 13.64
N LYS A 16 10.87 15.80 12.98
CA LYS A 16 11.27 16.92 12.12
C LYS A 16 10.74 16.80 10.68
N SER A 17 10.20 15.65 10.31
CA SER A 17 9.61 15.45 8.99
C SER A 17 8.18 15.98 8.95
N ASP A 18 7.96 17.07 8.23
CA ASP A 18 6.63 17.68 8.08
C ASP A 18 5.63 16.69 7.51
N VAL A 19 6.03 15.87 6.52
CA VAL A 19 5.17 14.83 5.93
C VAL A 19 4.65 13.87 6.98
N ILE A 20 5.50 13.39 7.89
CA ILE A 20 5.10 12.45 8.94
C ILE A 20 4.20 13.15 9.97
N THR A 21 4.61 14.33 10.44
CA THR A 21 3.84 15.06 11.45
C THR A 21 2.47 15.48 10.92
N ASP A 22 2.38 15.87 9.66
CA ASP A 22 1.11 16.23 9.03
C ASP A 22 0.19 15.02 8.86
N LEU A 23 0.73 13.86 8.46
CA LEU A 23 -0.04 12.61 8.42
C LEU A 23 -0.59 12.24 9.81
N MET A 24 0.23 12.34 10.86
CA MET A 24 -0.22 12.08 12.24
C MET A 24 -1.31 13.06 12.70
N LYS A 25 -1.17 14.35 12.37
CA LYS A 25 -2.19 15.38 12.65
C LYS A 25 -3.50 15.09 11.90
N VAL A 26 -3.43 14.68 10.65
CA VAL A 26 -4.61 14.32 9.84
C VAL A 26 -5.32 13.09 10.41
N LEU A 27 -4.61 12.08 10.87
CA LEU A 27 -5.20 10.92 11.55
C LEU A 27 -5.90 11.32 12.84
N GLY A 28 -5.32 12.23 13.61
CA GLY A 28 -5.92 12.83 14.80
C GLY A 28 -5.77 12.01 16.07
N CYS A 29 -5.39 10.73 16.00
CA CYS A 29 -5.31 9.83 17.13
C CYS A 29 -4.02 9.95 17.97
N GLY A 30 -3.08 10.84 17.60
CA GLY A 30 -1.79 10.96 18.30
C GLY A 30 -0.80 9.84 17.96
N VAL A 31 0.23 9.67 18.80
CA VAL A 31 1.31 8.68 18.58
C VAL A 31 1.55 7.80 19.80
N GLU A 32 1.84 6.51 19.58
CA GLU A 32 2.15 5.51 20.61
C GLU A 32 3.66 5.47 20.91
N VAL A 33 4.21 6.59 21.35
CA VAL A 33 5.65 6.69 21.65
C VAL A 33 5.84 6.84 23.14
N SER A 34 6.63 5.95 23.75
CA SER A 34 7.02 6.05 25.17
C SER A 34 7.99 7.21 25.35
N GLY A 35 7.67 8.17 26.22
CA GLY A 35 8.54 9.29 26.55
C GLY A 35 7.85 10.63 26.65
N LYS A 36 8.63 11.72 26.70
CA LYS A 36 8.10 13.08 26.75
C LYS A 36 7.26 13.38 25.52
N ALA A 37 6.13 14.05 25.76
CA ALA A 37 5.25 14.50 24.70
C ALA A 37 6.03 15.12 23.55
N VAL A 38 5.79 14.63 22.34
CA VAL A 38 6.34 15.22 21.13
C VAL A 38 5.67 16.57 20.93
N LYS A 39 6.46 17.61 20.70
CA LYS A 39 5.92 18.95 20.47
C LYS A 39 4.90 18.87 19.32
N ASP A 40 3.71 19.38 19.58
CA ASP A 40 2.59 19.43 18.62
C ASP A 40 1.90 18.08 18.24
N LEU A 41 2.22 16.98 18.91
CA LEU A 41 1.53 15.69 18.76
C LEU A 41 1.06 15.17 20.13
N ASN A 42 -0.20 14.76 20.19
CA ASN A 42 -0.79 14.19 21.38
C ASN A 42 -0.36 12.73 21.58
N GLN A 43 -0.47 12.26 22.83
CA GLN A 43 -0.38 10.84 23.10
C GLN A 43 -1.53 10.11 22.41
N PHE A 44 -1.30 8.87 22.02
CA PHE A 44 -2.27 8.06 21.28
C PHE A 44 -3.56 7.85 22.07
N ASP A 45 -4.66 8.14 21.42
CA ASP A 45 -6.01 7.82 21.85
C ASP A 45 -6.85 7.44 20.61
N LEU A 46 -7.24 6.18 20.55
CA LEU A 46 -8.00 5.67 19.41
C LEU A 46 -9.36 6.38 19.24
N SER A 47 -9.96 6.87 20.33
CA SER A 47 -11.24 7.60 20.25
C SER A 47 -11.16 8.91 19.47
N ASN A 48 -9.96 9.46 19.33
CA ASN A 48 -9.68 10.67 18.55
C ASN A 48 -9.38 10.40 17.08
N LEU A 49 -9.39 9.13 16.64
CA LEU A 49 -9.21 8.80 15.23
C LEU A 49 -10.38 9.37 14.41
N ARG A 50 -10.06 10.20 13.43
CA ARG A 50 -11.06 10.92 12.62
C ARG A 50 -11.68 10.07 11.51
N TRP A 51 -11.13 8.91 11.22
CA TRP A 51 -11.41 8.12 10.03
C TRP A 51 -11.80 6.69 10.38
N SER A 52 -12.78 6.15 9.70
CA SER A 52 -13.18 4.75 9.84
C SER A 52 -12.22 3.78 9.12
N LYS A 53 -11.45 4.27 8.16
CA LYS A 53 -10.44 3.52 7.41
C LYS A 53 -9.30 4.44 7.00
N VAL A 54 -8.09 3.90 7.07
CA VAL A 54 -6.87 4.50 6.50
C VAL A 54 -6.47 3.65 5.31
N VAL A 55 -6.66 4.16 4.10
CA VAL A 55 -6.43 3.42 2.86
C VAL A 55 -5.14 3.92 2.20
N ILE A 56 -4.16 3.04 2.10
CA ILE A 56 -2.90 3.33 1.41
C ILE A 56 -3.12 3.03 -0.08
N CYS A 57 -3.01 4.07 -0.91
CA CYS A 57 -3.13 3.98 -2.34
C CYS A 57 -1.83 4.48 -2.99
N THR A 58 -1.15 3.61 -3.73
CA THR A 58 0.13 3.88 -4.39
C THR A 58 0.11 3.30 -5.80
N ASP A 59 1.04 3.75 -6.64
CA ASP A 59 1.23 3.19 -7.97
C ASP A 59 1.47 1.68 -7.89
N GLY A 60 1.12 0.96 -8.95
CA GLY A 60 1.28 -0.49 -9.05
C GLY A 60 2.68 -0.95 -9.45
N ASP A 61 3.70 -0.13 -9.23
CA ASP A 61 5.10 -0.41 -9.55
C ASP A 61 5.97 -0.60 -8.30
N VAL A 62 7.26 -0.88 -8.50
CA VAL A 62 8.23 -1.12 -7.41
C VAL A 62 8.41 0.10 -6.51
N ASP A 63 8.32 1.31 -7.03
CA ASP A 63 8.42 2.54 -6.25
C ASP A 63 7.17 2.76 -5.39
N GLY A 64 5.98 2.51 -5.95
CA GLY A 64 4.72 2.53 -5.20
C GLY A 64 4.69 1.47 -4.10
N PHE A 65 5.20 0.26 -4.35
CA PHE A 65 5.32 -0.78 -3.33
C PHE A 65 6.27 -0.38 -2.20
N GLN A 66 7.39 0.30 -2.52
CA GLN A 66 8.30 0.82 -1.51
C GLN A 66 7.66 1.95 -0.69
N ILE A 67 6.94 2.88 -1.32
CA ILE A 67 6.21 3.95 -0.62
C ILE A 67 5.18 3.34 0.35
N ARG A 68 4.38 2.40 -0.11
CA ARG A 68 3.41 1.66 0.70
C ARG A 68 4.07 1.02 1.92
N THR A 69 5.19 0.33 1.72
CA THR A 69 5.95 -0.32 2.79
C THR A 69 6.47 0.69 3.81
N LEU A 70 6.97 1.85 3.38
CA LEU A 70 7.44 2.90 4.27
C LEU A 70 6.29 3.53 5.09
N ILE A 71 5.11 3.69 4.48
CA ILE A 71 3.91 4.17 5.20
C ILE A 71 3.46 3.14 6.25
N LEU A 72 3.42 1.85 5.89
CA LEU A 72 3.14 0.78 6.85
C LEU A 72 4.15 0.76 8.00
N THR A 73 5.44 0.95 7.70
CA THR A 73 6.50 1.04 8.70
C THR A 73 6.30 2.22 9.66
N MET A 74 5.90 3.37 9.11
CA MET A 74 5.55 4.54 9.90
C MET A 74 4.39 4.25 10.86
N LEU A 75 3.29 3.68 10.35
CA LEU A 75 2.12 3.32 11.16
C LEU A 75 2.48 2.26 12.20
N TYR A 76 3.23 1.24 11.82
CA TYR A 76 3.70 0.20 12.73
C TYR A 76 4.51 0.77 13.90
N ARG A 77 5.37 1.76 13.66
CA ARG A 77 6.20 2.37 14.68
C ARG A 77 5.50 3.42 15.52
N LEU A 78 4.63 4.23 14.93
CA LEU A 78 4.02 5.38 15.58
C LEU A 78 2.60 5.14 16.08
N CYS A 79 1.86 4.23 15.45
CA CYS A 79 0.46 3.93 15.75
C CYS A 79 0.15 2.43 15.51
N PRO A 80 0.89 1.48 16.13
CA PRO A 80 0.69 0.05 15.89
C PRO A 80 -0.74 -0.42 16.18
N THR A 81 -1.45 0.23 17.09
CA THR A 81 -2.86 -0.06 17.37
C THR A 81 -3.74 0.09 16.14
N LEU A 82 -3.48 1.04 15.24
CA LEU A 82 -4.26 1.17 14.01
C LEU A 82 -4.17 -0.05 13.10
N ILE A 83 -3.01 -0.70 13.05
CA ILE A 83 -2.81 -1.95 12.29
C ILE A 83 -3.49 -3.10 13.04
N ARG A 84 -3.22 -3.25 14.34
CA ARG A 84 -3.75 -4.34 15.16
C ARG A 84 -5.29 -4.37 15.18
N GLU A 85 -5.92 -3.22 15.30
CA GLU A 85 -7.39 -3.08 15.30
C GLU A 85 -7.98 -3.07 13.87
N GLY A 86 -7.13 -3.13 12.83
CA GLY A 86 -7.55 -3.30 11.43
C GLY A 86 -8.17 -2.06 10.79
N TYR A 87 -7.71 -0.89 11.15
CA TYR A 87 -8.08 0.38 10.51
C TYR A 87 -7.33 0.62 9.20
N VAL A 88 -6.20 -0.10 8.97
CA VAL A 88 -5.32 0.13 7.84
C VAL A 88 -5.64 -0.83 6.70
N TYR A 89 -5.74 -0.28 5.49
CA TYR A 89 -6.03 -1.01 4.26
C TYR A 89 -5.05 -0.61 3.16
N ILE A 90 -4.83 -1.52 2.23
CA ILE A 90 -4.15 -1.27 0.97
C ILE A 90 -5.19 -1.32 -0.13
N ALA A 91 -5.27 -0.29 -0.95
CA ALA A 91 -6.06 -0.33 -2.18
C ALA A 91 -5.28 -1.10 -3.26
N GLU A 92 -5.91 -2.11 -3.86
CA GLU A 92 -5.36 -2.76 -5.05
C GLU A 92 -5.62 -1.86 -6.26
N THR A 93 -4.55 -1.52 -6.97
CA THR A 93 -4.62 -0.84 -8.26
C THR A 93 -4.51 -1.86 -9.39
N PRO A 94 -5.31 -1.77 -10.46
CA PRO A 94 -5.21 -2.70 -11.57
C PRO A 94 -3.87 -2.57 -12.29
N LEU A 95 -3.34 -3.69 -12.77
CA LEU A 95 -2.12 -3.72 -13.58
C LEU A 95 -2.43 -3.57 -15.07
N PHE A 96 -3.63 -3.96 -15.48
CA PHE A 96 -4.06 -3.91 -16.88
C PHE A 96 -5.46 -3.37 -17.01
N GLU A 97 -5.65 -2.56 -18.04
CA GLU A 97 -6.94 -2.14 -18.59
C GLU A 97 -7.16 -2.83 -19.93
N ILE A 98 -8.32 -3.47 -20.09
CA ILE A 98 -8.68 -4.21 -21.28
C ILE A 98 -9.97 -3.60 -21.82
N THR A 99 -9.90 -2.98 -22.99
CA THR A 99 -11.04 -2.32 -23.62
C THR A 99 -11.49 -3.06 -24.88
N CYS A 100 -12.79 -3.13 -25.06
CA CYS A 100 -13.42 -3.70 -26.25
C CYS A 100 -14.52 -2.78 -26.77
N LYS A 101 -14.47 -2.46 -28.05
CA LYS A 101 -15.55 -1.71 -28.71
C LYS A 101 -16.66 -2.67 -29.12
N GLU A 102 -17.82 -2.52 -28.50
CA GLU A 102 -19.05 -3.24 -28.84
C GLU A 102 -20.05 -2.31 -29.55
N LYS A 103 -21.08 -2.87 -30.16
CA LYS A 103 -22.14 -2.07 -30.80
C LYS A 103 -22.89 -1.15 -29.83
N SER A 104 -22.89 -1.53 -28.55
CA SER A 104 -23.50 -0.78 -27.44
C SER A 104 -22.59 0.29 -26.82
N GLY A 105 -21.35 0.39 -27.27
CA GLY A 105 -20.34 1.30 -26.72
C GLY A 105 -19.03 0.59 -26.35
N GLU A 106 -18.12 1.33 -25.73
CA GLU A 106 -16.87 0.77 -25.23
C GLU A 106 -17.10 0.12 -23.86
N LYS A 107 -16.54 -1.07 -23.67
CA LYS A 107 -16.59 -1.81 -22.41
C LYS A 107 -15.18 -2.06 -21.92
N THR A 108 -14.95 -1.80 -20.63
CA THR A 108 -13.65 -1.90 -19.97
C THR A 108 -13.67 -2.97 -18.89
N TRP A 109 -12.60 -3.74 -18.80
CA TRP A 109 -12.29 -4.69 -17.74
C TRP A 109 -10.94 -4.36 -17.15
N PHE A 110 -10.80 -4.59 -15.85
CA PHE A 110 -9.57 -4.39 -15.11
C PHE A 110 -9.01 -5.71 -14.61
N ALA A 111 -7.71 -5.93 -14.80
CA ALA A 111 -7.01 -7.10 -14.30
C ALA A 111 -5.92 -6.68 -13.32
N TYR A 112 -5.86 -7.38 -12.19
CA TYR A 112 -4.95 -7.11 -11.08
C TYR A 112 -3.77 -8.09 -11.03
N SER A 113 -3.72 -9.02 -11.99
CA SER A 113 -2.63 -9.98 -12.18
C SER A 113 -2.57 -10.44 -13.64
N GLU A 114 -1.44 -11.03 -14.05
CA GLU A 114 -1.30 -11.68 -15.35
C GLU A 114 -2.33 -12.80 -15.54
N LYS A 115 -2.65 -13.53 -14.48
CA LYS A 115 -3.66 -14.58 -14.50
C LYS A 115 -5.05 -14.02 -14.78
N GLU A 116 -5.47 -12.97 -14.07
CA GLU A 116 -6.76 -12.31 -14.33
C GLU A 116 -6.83 -11.76 -15.76
N LYS A 117 -5.73 -11.17 -16.26
CA LYS A 117 -5.64 -10.72 -17.66
C LYS A 117 -5.89 -11.87 -18.61
N ALA A 118 -5.19 -13.00 -18.44
CA ALA A 118 -5.36 -14.16 -19.30
C ALA A 118 -6.79 -14.71 -19.26
N ASP A 119 -7.42 -14.77 -18.09
CA ASP A 119 -8.80 -15.22 -17.92
C ASP A 119 -9.81 -14.30 -18.62
N ILE A 120 -9.57 -12.98 -18.57
CA ILE A 120 -10.41 -11.98 -19.28
C ILE A 120 -10.22 -12.12 -20.79
N LEU A 121 -8.99 -12.20 -21.28
CA LEU A 121 -8.67 -12.36 -22.70
C LEU A 121 -9.29 -13.62 -23.27
N LYS A 122 -9.25 -14.74 -22.55
CA LYS A 122 -9.90 -15.99 -22.93
C LYS A 122 -11.42 -15.84 -23.10
N LYS A 123 -12.08 -15.03 -22.25
CA LYS A 123 -13.53 -14.74 -22.39
C LYS A 123 -13.85 -13.82 -23.56
N LEU A 124 -12.86 -13.13 -24.08
CA LEU A 124 -12.98 -12.14 -25.15
C LEU A 124 -12.25 -12.58 -26.44
N GLU A 125 -11.89 -13.87 -26.58
CA GLU A 125 -11.05 -14.36 -27.69
C GLU A 125 -11.64 -14.07 -29.09
N ASP A 126 -12.97 -14.01 -29.19
CA ASP A 126 -13.66 -13.67 -30.44
C ASP A 126 -13.80 -12.17 -30.70
N LYS A 127 -13.27 -11.32 -29.81
CA LYS A 127 -13.44 -9.87 -29.88
C LYS A 127 -12.11 -9.16 -30.09
N LYS A 128 -12.16 -8.05 -30.81
CA LYS A 128 -11.01 -7.17 -30.93
C LYS A 128 -10.87 -6.35 -29.65
N VAL A 129 -9.86 -6.65 -28.86
CA VAL A 129 -9.57 -5.95 -27.59
C VAL A 129 -8.30 -5.12 -27.71
N ASN A 130 -8.25 -4.03 -26.94
CA ASN A 130 -7.03 -3.29 -26.66
C ASN A 130 -6.61 -3.56 -25.22
N VAL A 131 -5.35 -3.91 -24.99
CA VAL A 131 -4.79 -4.17 -23.67
C VAL A 131 -3.75 -3.09 -23.38
N GLN A 132 -3.98 -2.32 -22.34
CA GLN A 132 -3.07 -1.29 -21.88
C GLN A 132 -2.57 -1.66 -20.48
N ARG A 133 -1.26 -1.53 -20.24
CA ARG A 133 -0.71 -1.64 -18.88
C ARG A 133 -1.03 -0.36 -18.13
N SER A 134 -1.67 -0.50 -16.97
CA SER A 134 -1.91 0.62 -16.08
C SER A 134 -0.56 1.05 -15.49
N LYS A 135 -0.28 2.34 -15.54
CA LYS A 135 0.93 2.95 -15.01
C LYS A 135 0.62 3.65 -13.68
N GLY A 136 1.22 4.82 -13.46
CA GLY A 136 1.00 5.57 -12.24
C GLY A 136 -0.45 6.06 -12.08
N LEU A 137 -0.88 6.24 -10.84
CA LEU A 137 -2.23 6.73 -10.50
C LEU A 137 -2.57 8.07 -11.15
N GLY A 138 -1.55 8.91 -11.41
CA GLY A 138 -1.73 10.21 -12.07
C GLY A 138 -2.02 10.13 -13.57
N GLU A 139 -1.85 8.98 -14.19
CA GLU A 139 -2.13 8.75 -15.61
C GLU A 139 -3.54 8.17 -15.84
N ASN A 140 -4.19 7.74 -14.77
CA ASN A 140 -5.54 7.19 -14.83
C ASN A 140 -6.57 8.32 -14.90
N ASP A 141 -7.59 8.13 -15.72
CA ASP A 141 -8.69 9.08 -15.72
C ASP A 141 -9.53 8.99 -14.43
N PRO A 142 -10.29 10.05 -14.09
CA PRO A 142 -11.06 10.08 -12.84
C PRO A 142 -12.11 8.97 -12.72
N GLU A 143 -12.72 8.54 -13.83
CA GLU A 143 -13.74 7.52 -13.84
C GLU A 143 -13.14 6.13 -13.57
N MET A 144 -11.97 5.85 -14.14
CA MET A 144 -11.20 4.65 -13.84
C MET A 144 -10.80 4.62 -12.36
N MET A 145 -10.26 5.72 -11.83
CA MET A 145 -9.90 5.84 -10.40
C MET A 145 -11.12 5.62 -9.50
N TRP A 146 -12.27 6.15 -9.88
CA TRP A 146 -13.50 5.90 -9.14
C TRP A 146 -13.82 4.41 -9.10
N MET A 147 -13.92 3.77 -10.27
CA MET A 147 -14.34 2.36 -10.39
C MET A 147 -13.36 1.38 -9.73
N THR A 148 -12.08 1.63 -9.78
CA THR A 148 -11.06 0.68 -9.35
C THR A 148 -10.62 0.86 -7.90
N THR A 149 -10.64 2.10 -7.39
CA THR A 149 -9.96 2.46 -6.15
C THR A 149 -10.87 3.16 -5.13
N MET A 150 -11.77 4.04 -5.58
CA MET A 150 -12.52 4.92 -4.68
C MET A 150 -13.92 4.40 -4.36
N SER A 151 -14.63 3.82 -5.34
CA SER A 151 -16.00 3.35 -5.14
C SER A 151 -16.08 2.21 -4.12
N PRO A 152 -16.88 2.32 -3.06
CA PRO A 152 -17.03 1.25 -2.07
C PRO A 152 -17.57 -0.06 -2.65
N GLU A 153 -18.28 0.00 -3.78
CA GLU A 153 -18.93 -1.16 -4.42
C GLU A 153 -17.96 -1.99 -5.26
N THR A 154 -16.95 -1.33 -5.86
CA THR A 154 -16.10 -1.96 -6.87
C THR A 154 -14.61 -2.03 -6.50
N ARG A 155 -14.17 -1.19 -5.56
CA ARG A 155 -12.76 -1.19 -5.09
C ARG A 155 -12.39 -2.49 -4.41
N ARG A 156 -11.13 -2.87 -4.56
CA ARG A 156 -10.54 -3.98 -3.82
C ARG A 156 -9.65 -3.42 -2.71
N LEU A 157 -9.95 -3.81 -1.47
CA LEU A 157 -9.15 -3.42 -0.30
C LEU A 157 -8.61 -4.67 0.40
N ILE A 158 -7.30 -4.67 0.62
CA ILE A 158 -6.64 -5.65 1.48
C ILE A 158 -6.55 -5.05 2.88
N ARG A 159 -7.20 -5.66 3.85
CA ARG A 159 -7.08 -5.26 5.26
C ARG A 159 -5.73 -5.72 5.79
N VAL A 160 -4.98 -4.81 6.39
CA VAL A 160 -3.68 -5.13 6.98
C VAL A 160 -3.90 -5.54 8.43
N LEU A 161 -3.62 -6.80 8.72
CA LEU A 161 -3.69 -7.37 10.07
C LEU A 161 -2.39 -8.13 10.34
N PRO A 162 -1.78 -7.98 11.51
CA PRO A 162 -0.71 -8.86 11.94
C PRO A 162 -1.33 -10.21 12.33
N GLU A 163 -0.86 -11.29 11.74
CA GLU A 163 -1.28 -12.65 12.14
C GLU A 163 -0.59 -13.04 13.45
N ASP A 164 0.67 -12.64 13.60
CA ASP A 164 1.51 -12.87 14.76
C ASP A 164 2.35 -11.63 15.04
N ALA A 165 2.32 -11.11 16.27
CA ALA A 165 2.99 -9.85 16.62
C ALA A 165 4.53 -10.02 16.65
N GLU A 166 5.04 -11.17 17.08
CA GLU A 166 6.49 -11.45 17.16
C GLU A 166 7.06 -11.62 15.75
N GLU A 167 6.40 -12.42 14.91
CA GLU A 167 6.78 -12.59 13.50
C GLU A 167 6.69 -11.28 12.73
N THR A 168 5.65 -10.47 12.98
CA THR A 168 5.51 -9.14 12.38
C THR A 168 6.69 -8.25 12.74
N ALA A 169 7.07 -8.18 14.02
CA ALA A 169 8.22 -7.40 14.46
C ALA A 169 9.52 -7.90 13.80
N ARG A 170 9.72 -9.22 13.77
CA ARG A 170 10.88 -9.85 13.13
C ARG A 170 10.99 -9.48 11.65
N VAL A 171 9.89 -9.55 10.91
CA VAL A 171 9.88 -9.23 9.47
C VAL A 171 10.17 -7.76 9.21
N PHE A 172 9.60 -6.86 10.00
CA PHE A 172 9.89 -5.43 9.88
C PHE A 172 11.36 -5.13 10.18
N ASP A 173 11.94 -5.69 11.24
CA ASP A 173 13.35 -5.50 11.58
C ASP A 173 14.27 -6.08 10.53
N LEU A 174 13.96 -7.27 10.01
CA LEU A 174 14.75 -7.94 8.99
C LEU A 174 14.76 -7.16 7.67
N LEU A 175 13.58 -6.79 7.17
CA LEU A 175 13.44 -6.19 5.84
C LEU A 175 13.74 -4.69 5.81
N LEU A 176 13.49 -3.97 6.90
CA LEU A 176 13.54 -2.51 6.95
C LEU A 176 14.52 -1.96 8.00
N GLY A 177 14.99 -2.81 8.92
CA GLY A 177 16.02 -2.49 9.93
C GLY A 177 17.44 -2.38 9.36
N ASP A 178 18.44 -2.49 10.22
CA ASP A 178 19.84 -2.29 9.85
C ASP A 178 20.58 -3.59 9.46
N ASN A 179 19.98 -4.75 9.67
CA ASN A 179 20.56 -6.05 9.33
C ASN A 179 20.56 -6.31 7.81
N LEU A 180 21.54 -5.72 7.12
CA LEU A 180 21.66 -5.88 5.67
C LEU A 180 21.99 -7.32 5.24
N SER A 181 22.85 -8.03 6.01
CA SER A 181 23.22 -9.42 5.71
C SER A 181 22.01 -10.33 5.80
N GLY A 182 21.31 -10.31 6.93
CA GLY A 182 20.10 -11.12 7.11
C GLY A 182 19.01 -10.86 6.07
N ARG A 183 18.88 -9.59 5.62
CA ARG A 183 17.98 -9.25 4.51
C ARG A 183 18.37 -9.90 3.19
N LYS A 184 19.66 -9.89 2.84
CA LYS A 184 20.16 -10.54 1.62
C LYS A 184 19.93 -12.05 1.67
N ASP A 185 20.20 -12.66 2.82
CA ASP A 185 20.01 -14.10 3.03
C ASP A 185 18.51 -14.45 2.91
N TYR A 186 17.63 -13.68 3.55
CA TYR A 186 16.19 -13.88 3.45
C TYR A 186 15.67 -13.74 2.00
N ILE A 187 16.16 -12.76 1.25
CA ILE A 187 15.78 -12.58 -0.16
C ILE A 187 16.29 -13.75 -1.01
N ALA A 188 17.51 -14.22 -0.77
CA ALA A 188 18.06 -15.38 -1.48
C ALA A 188 17.25 -16.65 -1.22
N GLU A 189 16.83 -16.87 0.02
CA GLU A 189 16.06 -18.05 0.42
C GLU A 189 14.57 -18.00 0.01
N ASN A 190 13.98 -16.82 -0.02
CA ASN A 190 12.53 -16.67 -0.17
C ASN A 190 12.11 -15.94 -1.45
N GLY A 191 13.04 -15.28 -2.16
CA GLY A 191 12.73 -14.45 -3.32
C GLY A 191 11.99 -15.19 -4.44
N TYR A 192 12.29 -16.49 -4.62
CA TYR A 192 11.63 -17.32 -5.63
C TYR A 192 10.10 -17.41 -5.45
N LYS A 193 9.60 -17.22 -4.23
CA LYS A 193 8.15 -17.23 -3.93
C LYS A 193 7.40 -16.01 -4.50
N TYR A 194 8.15 -15.00 -4.90
CA TYR A 194 7.62 -13.70 -5.33
C TYR A 194 8.02 -13.34 -6.75
N LEU A 195 8.53 -14.32 -7.54
CA LEU A 195 8.98 -14.07 -8.92
C LEU A 195 7.88 -13.47 -9.81
N ASP A 196 6.63 -13.91 -9.61
CA ASP A 196 5.47 -13.40 -10.36
C ASP A 196 5.12 -11.94 -10.03
N MET A 197 5.70 -11.39 -8.96
CA MET A 197 5.49 -10.01 -8.51
C MET A 197 6.65 -9.08 -8.87
N ILE A 198 7.73 -9.63 -9.45
CA ILE A 198 8.89 -8.85 -9.86
C ILE A 198 8.56 -8.13 -11.16
N ASP A 199 8.73 -6.81 -11.15
CA ASP A 199 8.67 -6.01 -12.37
C ASP A 199 9.97 -6.24 -13.17
N VAL A 200 9.85 -6.90 -14.31
CA VAL A 200 10.95 -7.21 -15.25
C VAL A 200 10.94 -6.23 -16.43
N SER A 201 10.48 -5.00 -16.23
CA SER A 201 10.47 -3.96 -17.27
C SER A 201 11.84 -3.34 -17.52
#